data_f0061538d7342223ad95bb217e85cd5e
#
_entry.id   f0061538d7342223ad95bb217e85cd5e
#
_cell.length_a   1.000
_cell.length_b   1.000
_cell.length_c   1.000
_cell.angle_alpha   90.00
_cell.angle_beta   90.00
_cell.angle_gamma   90.00
#
_symmetry.space_group_name_H-M   'P 1'
#
loop_
_entity.id
_entity.type
_entity.pdbx_description
1 polymer ?
#
loop_
_entity_poly.entity_id
_entity_poly.type
_entity_poly.pdbx_seq_one_letter_code
_entity_poly.pdbx_strand_id
1 'polypeptide(L)'
;MPKTSILVYAERVGGNLGEIEKLLAGPLADFDGIHVLPFFHPYDGDDAGFDPIDHTIVDPRLGDWSDFKRISATHELTADLIVNHASNLSPEFLDWQAKGEASEYDGMFLTFDVVFPNGGTEDGITSFYRPRPGMPFTAYEVGGKRRLVWTTFMPSQVDIDIKHDAGKAYLVRVLEALKSGGVKVVRLDAVGYAVKTPGTDSFMTAETLEFVSEIT
;
A
#
# COMPACT_ATOMS: atom_id res chain seq x y z
N MET A 1 -0.86 -16.78 27.33
CA MET A 1 -0.12 -15.54 27.57
C MET A 1 -0.34 -14.64 26.36
N PRO A 2 -0.29 -13.31 26.47
CA PRO A 2 -0.30 -12.48 25.30
C PRO A 2 0.91 -12.81 24.44
N LYS A 3 0.71 -12.94 23.12
CA LYS A 3 1.79 -13.17 22.18
C LYS A 3 2.64 -11.90 22.07
N THR A 4 3.96 -12.06 22.02
CA THR A 4 4.91 -10.95 21.86
C THR A 4 5.52 -11.02 20.47
N SER A 5 5.38 -9.93 19.70
CA SER A 5 5.97 -9.83 18.38
C SER A 5 7.03 -8.72 18.33
N ILE A 6 8.08 -8.95 17.55
CA ILE A 6 9.08 -7.93 17.24
C ILE A 6 8.76 -7.29 15.90
N LEU A 7 8.96 -5.97 15.79
CA LEU A 7 8.79 -5.20 14.56
C LEU A 7 10.16 -4.77 14.04
N VAL A 8 10.48 -5.07 12.80
CA VAL A 8 11.81 -4.85 12.22
C VAL A 8 11.77 -4.41 10.76
N TYR A 9 12.78 -3.63 10.36
CA TYR A 9 13.23 -3.55 8.98
C TYR A 9 14.31 -4.60 8.74
N ALA A 10 14.13 -5.46 7.74
CA ALA A 10 15.06 -6.58 7.49
C ALA A 10 16.49 -6.10 7.16
N GLU A 11 16.62 -5.01 6.40
CA GLU A 11 17.93 -4.43 6.07
C GLU A 11 18.67 -3.85 7.28
N ARG A 12 17.93 -3.44 8.35
CA ARG A 12 18.53 -2.87 9.57
C ARG A 12 18.82 -3.89 10.64
N VAL A 13 18.10 -5.02 10.60
CA VAL A 13 18.24 -6.10 11.58
C VAL A 13 18.62 -7.38 10.84
N GLY A 14 19.93 -7.61 10.70
CA GLY A 14 20.47 -8.78 10.00
C GLY A 14 20.86 -8.53 8.54
N GLY A 15 20.28 -7.57 7.86
CA GLY A 15 20.59 -7.20 6.47
C GLY A 15 19.73 -7.90 5.42
N ASN A 16 19.15 -9.06 5.73
CA ASN A 16 18.24 -9.82 4.85
C ASN A 16 17.40 -10.82 5.65
N LEU A 17 16.43 -11.46 4.99
CA LEU A 17 15.49 -12.41 5.61
C LEU A 17 16.17 -13.68 6.12
N GLY A 18 17.21 -14.17 5.46
CA GLY A 18 17.97 -15.34 5.93
C GLY A 18 18.72 -15.09 7.24
N GLU A 19 19.20 -13.86 7.46
CA GLU A 19 19.82 -13.49 8.75
C GLU A 19 18.74 -13.27 9.83
N ILE A 20 17.58 -12.72 9.47
CA ILE A 20 16.40 -12.64 10.37
C ILE A 20 16.01 -14.05 10.84
N GLU A 21 15.93 -15.04 9.96
CA GLU A 21 15.61 -16.43 10.31
C GLU A 21 16.59 -16.98 11.36
N LYS A 22 17.90 -16.71 11.21
CA LYS A 22 18.91 -17.11 12.19
C LYS A 22 18.75 -16.39 13.54
N LEU A 23 18.42 -15.10 13.52
CA LEU A 23 18.17 -14.34 14.75
C LEU A 23 16.96 -14.87 15.50
N LEU A 24 15.87 -15.22 14.78
CA LEU A 24 14.67 -15.82 15.36
C LEU A 24 14.93 -17.26 15.90
N ALA A 25 15.88 -17.98 15.34
CA ALA A 25 16.29 -19.27 15.87
C ALA A 25 17.27 -19.18 17.06
N GLY A 26 17.74 -17.98 17.41
CA GLY A 26 18.74 -17.72 18.42
C GLY A 26 18.34 -16.60 19.40
N PRO A 27 18.96 -15.42 19.33
CA PRO A 27 18.76 -14.36 20.33
C PRO A 27 17.34 -13.77 20.37
N LEU A 28 16.52 -13.98 19.34
CA LEU A 28 15.13 -13.51 19.29
C LEU A 28 14.11 -14.66 19.38
N ALA A 29 14.53 -15.85 19.81
CA ALA A 29 13.67 -17.04 19.87
C ALA A 29 12.50 -16.93 20.87
N ASP A 30 12.57 -15.98 21.81
CA ASP A 30 11.51 -15.77 22.80
C ASP A 30 10.31 -14.96 22.26
N PHE A 31 10.42 -14.41 21.04
CA PHE A 31 9.28 -13.75 20.37
C PHE A 31 8.38 -14.78 19.71
N ASP A 32 7.04 -14.63 19.87
CA ASP A 32 6.04 -15.49 19.23
C ASP A 32 5.83 -15.15 17.76
N GLY A 33 6.14 -13.91 17.37
CA GLY A 33 5.92 -13.42 16.00
C GLY A 33 6.86 -12.30 15.59
N ILE A 34 6.83 -12.00 14.31
CA ILE A 34 7.60 -10.92 13.70
C ILE A 34 6.74 -10.13 12.73
N HIS A 35 6.81 -8.80 12.84
CA HIS A 35 6.31 -7.86 11.83
C HIS A 35 7.49 -7.35 11.03
N VAL A 36 7.58 -7.77 9.78
CA VAL A 36 8.57 -7.23 8.85
C VAL A 36 7.95 -6.04 8.13
N LEU A 37 8.51 -4.86 8.38
CA LEU A 37 8.12 -3.60 7.72
C LEU A 37 8.44 -3.67 6.23
N PRO A 38 7.88 -2.78 5.37
CA PRO A 38 7.77 -3.01 3.94
C PRO A 38 9.04 -3.59 3.32
N PHE A 39 8.89 -4.78 2.79
CA PHE A 39 9.93 -5.60 2.20
C PHE A 39 9.72 -5.84 0.70
N PHE A 40 8.78 -5.10 0.12
CA PHE A 40 8.36 -5.25 -1.27
C PHE A 40 9.38 -4.68 -2.26
N HIS A 41 9.21 -4.97 -3.55
CA HIS A 41 10.04 -4.39 -4.61
C HIS A 41 10.02 -2.87 -4.54
N PRO A 42 11.14 -2.21 -4.19
CA PRO A 42 11.12 -0.84 -3.70
C PRO A 42 11.14 0.20 -4.82
N TYR A 43 10.54 1.34 -4.53
CA TYR A 43 10.77 2.59 -5.25
C TYR A 43 12.13 3.22 -4.87
N ASP A 44 12.63 2.88 -3.67
CA ASP A 44 13.81 3.50 -3.02
C ASP A 44 13.64 5.02 -2.81
N GLY A 45 12.41 5.44 -2.50
CA GLY A 45 12.06 6.82 -2.19
C GLY A 45 12.21 7.17 -0.71
N ASP A 46 11.60 8.29 -0.32
CA ASP A 46 11.75 8.87 1.03
C ASP A 46 10.75 8.32 2.05
N ASP A 47 9.92 7.34 1.70
CA ASP A 47 8.84 6.82 2.57
C ASP A 47 9.14 5.45 3.19
N ALA A 48 10.42 5.14 3.40
CA ALA A 48 10.88 3.97 4.15
C ALA A 48 10.26 2.64 3.67
N GLY A 49 10.04 2.51 2.35
CA GLY A 49 9.50 1.32 1.71
C GLY A 49 7.96 1.27 1.61
N PHE A 50 7.24 2.28 2.14
CA PHE A 50 5.79 2.40 1.97
C PHE A 50 5.37 2.95 0.61
N ASP A 51 6.27 2.99 -0.36
CA ASP A 51 6.08 3.40 -1.75
C ASP A 51 6.56 2.34 -2.75
N PRO A 52 6.24 1.04 -2.57
CA PRO A 52 6.81 0.00 -3.42
C PRO A 52 6.30 0.07 -4.86
N ILE A 53 7.18 -0.31 -5.80
CA ILE A 53 6.82 -0.46 -7.21
C ILE A 53 5.89 -1.66 -7.39
N ASP A 54 6.14 -2.75 -6.68
CA ASP A 54 5.30 -3.95 -6.74
C ASP A 54 5.16 -4.56 -5.33
N HIS A 55 3.93 -4.59 -4.83
CA HIS A 55 3.57 -5.17 -3.53
C HIS A 55 3.52 -6.70 -3.52
N THR A 56 3.63 -7.35 -4.68
CA THR A 56 3.55 -8.82 -4.79
C THR A 56 4.93 -9.49 -4.82
N ILE A 57 5.98 -8.69 -4.97
CA ILE A 57 7.37 -9.16 -5.10
C ILE A 57 8.17 -8.71 -3.87
N VAL A 58 8.90 -9.63 -3.27
CA VAL A 58 9.90 -9.31 -2.23
C VAL A 58 11.09 -8.61 -2.88
N ASP A 59 11.65 -7.61 -2.20
CA ASP A 59 12.90 -6.96 -2.63
C ASP A 59 14.01 -8.03 -2.76
N PRO A 60 14.57 -8.24 -3.97
CA PRO A 60 15.61 -9.25 -4.17
C PRO A 60 16.86 -9.07 -3.32
N ARG A 61 17.09 -7.86 -2.79
CA ARG A 61 18.19 -7.56 -1.87
C ARG A 61 17.96 -8.19 -0.49
N LEU A 62 16.70 -8.39 -0.11
CA LEU A 62 16.29 -8.95 1.18
C LEU A 62 16.10 -10.46 1.14
N GLY A 63 15.71 -11.02 -0.01
CA GLY A 63 15.40 -12.42 -0.18
C GLY A 63 14.20 -12.67 -1.08
N ASP A 64 13.41 -13.69 -0.77
CA ASP A 64 12.21 -14.05 -1.52
C ASP A 64 11.09 -14.63 -0.64
N TRP A 65 9.95 -14.98 -1.26
CA TRP A 65 8.82 -15.58 -0.55
C TRP A 65 9.14 -16.94 0.11
N SER A 66 10.19 -17.64 -0.30
CA SER A 66 10.58 -18.89 0.36
C SER A 66 11.22 -18.64 1.73
N ASP A 67 11.91 -17.50 1.91
CA ASP A 67 12.43 -17.07 3.20
C ASP A 67 11.28 -16.79 4.17
N PHE A 68 10.26 -16.05 3.74
CA PHE A 68 9.06 -15.80 4.53
C PHE A 68 8.33 -17.08 4.93
N LYS A 69 8.21 -18.05 4.02
CA LYS A 69 7.60 -19.36 4.33
C LYS A 69 8.38 -20.11 5.41
N ARG A 70 9.71 -20.03 5.43
CA ARG A 70 10.52 -20.65 6.49
C ARG A 70 10.31 -19.95 7.82
N ILE A 71 10.31 -18.62 7.85
CA ILE A 71 10.03 -17.82 9.05
C ILE A 71 8.62 -18.14 9.59
N SER A 72 7.61 -18.19 8.71
CA SER A 72 6.22 -18.44 9.09
C SER A 72 5.96 -19.86 9.61
N ALA A 73 6.87 -20.79 9.40
CA ALA A 73 6.79 -22.14 9.96
C ALA A 73 7.00 -22.18 11.48
N THR A 74 7.69 -21.18 12.03
CA THR A 74 8.05 -21.13 13.45
C THR A 74 7.51 -19.90 14.18
N HIS A 75 7.26 -18.79 13.48
CA HIS A 75 6.80 -17.51 14.05
C HIS A 75 5.55 -17.00 13.35
N GLU A 76 4.69 -16.31 14.07
CA GLU A 76 3.54 -15.62 13.47
C GLU A 76 4.02 -14.41 12.68
N LEU A 77 3.84 -14.49 11.35
CA LEU A 77 4.31 -13.46 10.44
C LEU A 77 3.24 -12.38 10.22
N THR A 78 3.63 -11.13 10.49
CA THR A 78 2.83 -9.94 10.18
C THR A 78 3.49 -9.15 9.06
N ALA A 79 2.69 -8.61 8.14
CA ALA A 79 3.14 -7.71 7.08
C ALA A 79 2.14 -6.58 6.87
N ASP A 80 2.59 -5.50 6.19
CA ASP A 80 1.75 -4.38 5.81
C ASP A 80 1.00 -4.65 4.49
N LEU A 81 -0.26 -4.23 4.43
CA LEU A 81 -1.00 -4.02 3.20
C LEU A 81 -1.21 -2.51 3.04
N ILE A 82 -0.58 -1.91 2.06
CA ILE A 82 -0.72 -0.49 1.76
C ILE A 82 -1.98 -0.32 0.92
N VAL A 83 -3.08 0.10 1.55
CA VAL A 83 -4.40 0.12 0.90
C VAL A 83 -4.69 1.42 0.16
N ASN A 84 -4.02 2.51 0.52
CA ASN A 84 -4.35 3.83 -0.02
C ASN A 84 -3.71 4.10 -1.39
N HIS A 85 -2.51 3.62 -1.66
CA HIS A 85 -1.74 4.03 -2.83
C HIS A 85 -0.83 2.94 -3.40
N ALA A 86 -0.39 3.14 -4.63
CA ALA A 86 0.69 2.41 -5.27
C ALA A 86 1.74 3.41 -5.80
N SER A 87 2.90 2.93 -6.22
CA SER A 87 3.91 3.77 -6.87
C SER A 87 3.45 4.22 -8.26
N ASN A 88 3.84 5.44 -8.65
CA ASN A 88 3.71 5.91 -10.04
C ASN A 88 4.64 5.16 -11.03
N LEU A 89 5.51 4.28 -10.53
CA LEU A 89 6.32 3.35 -11.33
C LEU A 89 5.76 1.92 -11.29
N SER A 90 4.60 1.70 -10.67
CA SER A 90 3.95 0.39 -10.71
C SER A 90 3.58 0.01 -12.15
N PRO A 91 3.65 -1.29 -12.51
CA PRO A 91 3.26 -1.75 -13.85
C PRO A 91 1.84 -1.30 -14.23
N GLU A 92 0.93 -1.29 -13.28
CA GLU A 92 -0.46 -0.87 -13.46
C GLU A 92 -0.58 0.61 -13.81
N PHE A 93 0.15 1.47 -13.08
CA PHE A 93 0.12 2.91 -13.36
C PHE A 93 0.77 3.24 -14.69
N LEU A 94 1.91 2.62 -15.01
CA LEU A 94 2.60 2.83 -16.28
C LEU A 94 1.75 2.36 -17.48
N ASP A 95 1.04 1.25 -17.35
CA ASP A 95 0.12 0.78 -18.39
C ASP A 95 -1.04 1.76 -18.57
N TRP A 96 -1.68 2.20 -17.48
CA TRP A 96 -2.74 3.21 -17.52
C TRP A 96 -2.25 4.54 -18.08
N GLN A 97 -1.06 4.98 -17.66
CA GLN A 97 -0.45 6.20 -18.18
C GLN A 97 -0.25 6.14 -19.71
N ALA A 98 0.19 5.01 -20.21
CA ALA A 98 0.43 4.83 -21.64
C ALA A 98 -0.87 4.71 -22.45
N LYS A 99 -1.87 3.96 -21.97
CA LYS A 99 -3.07 3.56 -22.72
C LYS A 99 -4.33 4.39 -22.39
N GLY A 100 -4.38 5.05 -21.22
CA GLY A 100 -5.56 5.77 -20.76
C GLY A 100 -6.78 4.84 -20.62
N GLU A 101 -7.90 5.23 -21.20
CA GLU A 101 -9.17 4.50 -21.17
C GLU A 101 -9.11 3.09 -21.84
N ALA A 102 -8.04 2.79 -22.59
CA ALA A 102 -7.83 1.47 -23.18
C ALA A 102 -7.02 0.52 -22.27
N SER A 103 -6.58 0.99 -21.10
CA SER A 103 -5.90 0.17 -20.11
C SER A 103 -6.90 -0.72 -19.35
N GLU A 104 -6.49 -1.94 -19.02
CA GLU A 104 -7.23 -2.79 -18.09
C GLU A 104 -7.29 -2.23 -16.66
N TYR A 105 -6.39 -1.28 -16.33
CA TYR A 105 -6.33 -0.57 -15.05
C TYR A 105 -7.07 0.78 -15.08
N ASP A 106 -7.83 1.07 -16.12
CA ASP A 106 -8.65 2.29 -16.13
C ASP A 106 -9.68 2.27 -14.99
N GLY A 107 -9.72 3.36 -14.24
CA GLY A 107 -10.50 3.45 -13.00
C GLY A 107 -9.82 2.91 -11.74
N MET A 108 -8.64 2.26 -11.83
CA MET A 108 -7.90 1.81 -10.65
C MET A 108 -7.36 2.98 -9.82
N PHE A 109 -6.96 4.07 -10.48
CA PHE A 109 -6.34 5.22 -9.82
C PHE A 109 -7.32 6.37 -9.67
N LEU A 110 -7.37 6.91 -8.46
CA LEU A 110 -8.31 7.95 -8.11
C LEU A 110 -7.93 9.29 -8.75
N THR A 111 -8.87 9.90 -9.47
CA THR A 111 -8.68 11.21 -10.10
C THR A 111 -9.60 12.27 -9.50
N PHE A 112 -9.26 13.55 -9.74
CA PHE A 112 -10.06 14.68 -9.27
C PHE A 112 -11.52 14.59 -9.72
N ASP A 113 -11.74 14.27 -10.99
CA ASP A 113 -13.06 14.20 -11.61
C ASP A 113 -13.92 13.03 -11.08
N VAL A 114 -13.31 11.95 -10.60
CA VAL A 114 -14.02 10.87 -9.91
C VAL A 114 -14.54 11.33 -8.55
N VAL A 115 -13.72 12.06 -7.78
CA VAL A 115 -14.13 12.59 -6.47
C VAL A 115 -15.08 13.77 -6.61
N PHE A 116 -14.86 14.64 -7.59
CA PHE A 116 -15.64 15.86 -7.83
C PHE A 116 -16.25 15.86 -9.25
N PRO A 117 -17.24 15.00 -9.54
CA PRO A 117 -17.78 14.86 -10.90
C PRO A 117 -18.50 16.13 -11.41
N ASN A 118 -18.91 17.01 -10.54
CA ASN A 118 -19.55 18.30 -10.87
C ASN A 118 -18.62 19.50 -10.62
N GLY A 119 -17.32 19.26 -10.45
CA GLY A 119 -16.34 20.26 -10.04
C GLY A 119 -16.26 20.43 -8.51
N GLY A 120 -15.08 20.77 -8.02
CA GLY A 120 -14.84 21.00 -6.59
C GLY A 120 -14.99 22.49 -6.25
N THR A 121 -15.56 22.78 -5.07
CA THR A 121 -15.47 24.10 -4.45
C THR A 121 -14.19 24.23 -3.65
N GLU A 122 -13.74 25.46 -3.39
CA GLU A 122 -12.54 25.71 -2.57
C GLU A 122 -12.68 25.04 -1.20
N ASP A 123 -13.81 25.21 -0.52
CA ASP A 123 -14.09 24.59 0.78
C ASP A 123 -14.07 23.05 0.67
N GLY A 124 -14.67 22.47 -0.37
CA GLY A 124 -14.70 21.04 -0.58
C GLY A 124 -13.31 20.46 -0.81
N ILE A 125 -12.43 21.17 -1.52
CA ILE A 125 -11.06 20.74 -1.78
C ILE A 125 -10.17 20.92 -0.55
N THR A 126 -10.35 21.98 0.20
CA THR A 126 -9.53 22.30 1.38
C THR A 126 -9.95 21.57 2.65
N SER A 127 -11.17 21.00 2.69
CA SER A 127 -11.67 20.23 3.85
C SER A 127 -10.94 18.92 4.09
N PHE A 128 -10.33 18.31 3.07
CA PHE A 128 -9.63 17.03 3.20
C PHE A 128 -8.47 17.10 4.20
N TYR A 129 -8.44 16.16 5.13
CA TYR A 129 -7.30 15.99 6.01
C TYR A 129 -6.08 15.55 5.20
N ARG A 130 -5.00 16.30 5.32
CA ARG A 130 -3.77 16.10 4.56
C ARG A 130 -2.60 15.85 5.50
N PRO A 131 -1.95 14.69 5.39
CA PRO A 131 -0.79 14.39 6.22
C PRO A 131 0.44 15.21 5.82
N ARG A 132 0.43 15.78 4.61
CA ARG A 132 1.50 16.64 4.08
C ARG A 132 0.94 17.97 3.55
N PRO A 133 1.73 19.06 3.60
CA PRO A 133 1.33 20.35 3.03
C PRO A 133 1.11 20.26 1.50
N GLY A 134 0.27 21.13 0.96
CA GLY A 134 0.02 21.24 -0.47
C GLY A 134 -1.30 20.62 -0.90
N MET A 135 -1.54 20.60 -2.21
CA MET A 135 -2.73 19.98 -2.81
C MET A 135 -2.52 18.46 -2.91
N PRO A 136 -3.57 17.65 -2.66
CA PRO A 136 -3.48 16.19 -2.75
C PRO A 136 -3.60 15.68 -4.19
N PHE A 137 -3.10 16.44 -5.16
CA PHE A 137 -3.19 16.11 -6.58
C PHE A 137 -1.86 16.33 -7.28
N THR A 138 -1.52 15.41 -8.15
CA THR A 138 -0.40 15.52 -9.08
C THR A 138 -0.92 15.43 -10.50
N ALA A 139 -0.44 16.32 -11.37
CA ALA A 139 -0.81 16.29 -12.77
C ALA A 139 0.03 15.27 -13.53
N TYR A 140 -0.63 14.27 -14.12
CA TYR A 140 -0.02 13.27 -14.97
C TYR A 140 -0.58 13.36 -16.40
N GLU A 141 0.19 12.96 -17.38
CA GLU A 141 -0.29 12.71 -18.73
C GLU A 141 -0.69 11.23 -18.83
N VAL A 142 -1.96 10.97 -19.15
CA VAL A 142 -2.54 9.63 -19.19
C VAL A 142 -3.29 9.47 -20.51
N GLY A 143 -2.85 8.56 -21.37
CA GLY A 143 -3.44 8.35 -22.69
C GLY A 143 -3.46 9.62 -23.54
N GLY A 144 -2.42 10.48 -23.44
CA GLY A 144 -2.34 11.76 -24.12
C GLY A 144 -3.26 12.87 -23.56
N LYS A 145 -3.90 12.64 -22.41
CA LYS A 145 -4.74 13.64 -21.72
C LYS A 145 -4.11 13.98 -20.37
N ARG A 146 -4.16 15.27 -19.99
CA ARG A 146 -3.73 15.68 -18.64
C ARG A 146 -4.80 15.35 -17.62
N ARG A 147 -4.44 14.56 -16.60
CA ARG A 147 -5.31 14.18 -15.48
C ARG A 147 -4.72 14.69 -14.16
N LEU A 148 -5.58 15.08 -13.23
CA LEU A 148 -5.20 15.34 -11.84
C LEU A 148 -5.43 14.05 -11.05
N VAL A 149 -4.36 13.32 -10.82
CA VAL A 149 -4.38 12.08 -10.05
C VAL A 149 -4.24 12.42 -8.58
N TRP A 150 -5.02 11.77 -7.73
CA TRP A 150 -4.94 11.93 -6.29
C TRP A 150 -3.62 11.38 -5.76
N THR A 151 -2.94 12.15 -4.91
CA THR A 151 -1.67 11.81 -4.28
C THR A 151 -1.68 12.31 -2.85
N THR A 152 -2.27 11.52 -1.95
CA THR A 152 -2.46 11.92 -0.54
C THR A 152 -1.14 12.21 0.16
N PHE A 153 -0.09 11.46 -0.14
CA PHE A 153 1.21 11.55 0.53
C PHE A 153 2.26 12.22 -0.35
N MET A 154 2.87 11.48 -1.27
CA MET A 154 3.92 11.96 -2.16
C MET A 154 3.41 12.00 -3.60
N PRO A 155 3.97 12.87 -4.46
CA PRO A 155 3.62 12.85 -5.90
C PRO A 155 3.82 11.49 -6.56
N SER A 156 4.77 10.69 -6.08
CA SER A 156 5.04 9.33 -6.56
C SER A 156 4.05 8.27 -6.06
N GLN A 157 3.25 8.58 -5.03
CA GLN A 157 2.29 7.66 -4.42
C GLN A 157 0.89 8.00 -4.94
N VAL A 158 0.45 7.26 -5.96
CA VAL A 158 -0.84 7.49 -6.62
C VAL A 158 -1.94 6.71 -5.92
N ASP A 159 -2.99 7.40 -5.50
CA ASP A 159 -4.06 6.81 -4.69
C ASP A 159 -4.90 5.84 -5.53
N ILE A 160 -5.22 4.71 -4.90
CA ILE A 160 -6.05 3.65 -5.49
C ILE A 160 -7.53 3.97 -5.24
N ASP A 161 -8.37 3.81 -6.25
CA ASP A 161 -9.82 3.81 -6.07
C ASP A 161 -10.28 2.43 -5.58
N ILE A 162 -10.41 2.30 -4.27
CA ILE A 162 -10.86 1.07 -3.63
C ILE A 162 -12.36 0.76 -3.84
N LYS A 163 -13.13 1.68 -4.42
CA LYS A 163 -14.52 1.46 -4.81
C LYS A 163 -14.62 0.85 -6.20
N HIS A 164 -13.60 1.03 -7.04
CA HIS A 164 -13.55 0.50 -8.39
C HIS A 164 -13.04 -0.96 -8.41
N ASP A 165 -13.60 -1.79 -9.29
CA ASP A 165 -13.25 -3.22 -9.36
C ASP A 165 -11.76 -3.47 -9.62
N ALA A 166 -11.11 -2.65 -10.44
CA ALA A 166 -9.67 -2.76 -10.70
C ALA A 166 -8.83 -2.48 -9.45
N GLY A 167 -9.22 -1.49 -8.63
CA GLY A 167 -8.54 -1.21 -7.34
C GLY A 167 -8.75 -2.34 -6.33
N LYS A 168 -9.98 -2.88 -6.23
CA LYS A 168 -10.27 -4.05 -5.39
C LYS A 168 -9.46 -5.27 -5.83
N ALA A 169 -9.41 -5.55 -7.14
CA ALA A 169 -8.66 -6.68 -7.69
C ALA A 169 -7.15 -6.56 -7.40
N TYR A 170 -6.60 -5.35 -7.44
CA TYR A 170 -5.22 -5.10 -7.05
C TYR A 170 -4.96 -5.48 -5.59
N LEU A 171 -5.79 -5.01 -4.65
CA LEU A 171 -5.63 -5.31 -3.22
C LEU A 171 -5.79 -6.81 -2.93
N VAL A 172 -6.75 -7.47 -3.60
CA VAL A 172 -6.92 -8.94 -3.50
C VAL A 172 -5.66 -9.67 -3.95
N ARG A 173 -5.06 -9.27 -5.07
CA ARG A 173 -3.81 -9.86 -5.57
C ARG A 173 -2.66 -9.72 -4.58
N VAL A 174 -2.53 -8.55 -3.94
CA VAL A 174 -1.52 -8.33 -2.88
C VAL A 174 -1.80 -9.24 -1.68
N LEU A 175 -3.04 -9.32 -1.21
CA LEU A 175 -3.44 -10.21 -0.11
C LEU A 175 -3.14 -11.68 -0.41
N GLU A 176 -3.39 -12.13 -1.63
CA GLU A 176 -3.07 -13.50 -2.06
C GLU A 176 -1.56 -13.77 -2.05
N ALA A 177 -0.74 -12.79 -2.47
CA ALA A 177 0.71 -12.90 -2.39
C ALA A 177 1.19 -13.01 -0.94
N LEU A 178 0.70 -12.13 -0.05
CA LEU A 178 0.99 -12.16 1.39
C LEU A 178 0.59 -13.51 2.02
N LYS A 179 -0.63 -13.96 1.78
CA LYS A 179 -1.15 -15.26 2.27
C LYS A 179 -0.32 -16.43 1.76
N SER A 180 0.02 -16.42 0.47
CA SER A 180 0.86 -17.45 -0.16
C SER A 180 2.28 -17.46 0.41
N GLY A 181 2.78 -16.30 0.86
CA GLY A 181 4.06 -16.13 1.54
C GLY A 181 4.06 -16.58 3.00
N GLY A 182 2.90 -16.94 3.58
CA GLY A 182 2.77 -17.40 4.95
C GLY A 182 2.41 -16.30 5.96
N VAL A 183 2.08 -15.10 5.50
CA VAL A 183 1.58 -14.01 6.36
C VAL A 183 0.25 -14.41 6.98
N LYS A 184 0.11 -14.24 8.28
CA LYS A 184 -1.10 -14.55 9.05
C LYS A 184 -1.80 -13.34 9.61
N VAL A 185 -1.07 -12.27 9.85
CA VAL A 185 -1.60 -11.00 10.35
C VAL A 185 -1.24 -9.91 9.36
N VAL A 186 -2.23 -9.12 8.96
CA VAL A 186 -2.05 -8.00 8.04
C VAL A 186 -2.33 -6.70 8.78
N ARG A 187 -1.38 -5.77 8.75
CA ARG A 187 -1.61 -4.39 9.18
C ARG A 187 -2.04 -3.58 7.95
N LEU A 188 -3.21 -2.94 8.05
CA LEU A 188 -3.68 -2.04 6.99
C LEU A 188 -2.99 -0.69 7.13
N ASP A 189 -2.03 -0.42 6.26
CA ASP A 189 -1.34 0.87 6.23
C ASP A 189 -2.16 1.92 5.50
N ALA A 190 -2.09 3.17 6.00
CA ALA A 190 -2.78 4.34 5.45
C ALA A 190 -4.30 4.18 5.27
N VAL A 191 -4.93 3.21 5.93
CA VAL A 191 -6.35 2.87 5.74
C VAL A 191 -7.30 4.03 6.01
N GLY A 192 -6.96 4.92 6.94
CA GLY A 192 -7.77 6.11 7.25
C GLY A 192 -7.97 7.05 6.08
N TYR A 193 -7.12 6.98 5.08
CA TYR A 193 -7.15 7.84 3.89
C TYR A 193 -7.75 7.16 2.65
N ALA A 194 -8.09 5.88 2.71
CA ALA A 194 -8.42 5.08 1.54
C ALA A 194 -9.69 5.54 0.81
N VAL A 195 -10.65 6.16 1.49
CA VAL A 195 -11.90 6.66 0.90
C VAL A 195 -11.93 8.17 0.88
N LYS A 196 -12.19 8.76 -0.31
CA LYS A 196 -12.34 10.21 -0.47
C LYS A 196 -13.84 10.55 -0.60
N THR A 197 -14.38 11.26 0.40
CA THR A 197 -15.78 11.65 0.45
C THR A 197 -15.87 13.19 0.48
N PRO A 198 -16.32 13.83 -0.63
CA PRO A 198 -16.46 15.29 -0.68
C PRO A 198 -17.32 15.85 0.46
N GLY A 199 -16.93 17.01 1.00
CA GLY A 199 -17.63 17.65 2.11
C GLY A 199 -17.30 17.08 3.49
N THR A 200 -16.34 16.17 3.57
CA THR A 200 -15.76 15.64 4.81
C THR A 200 -14.25 15.86 4.83
N ASP A 201 -13.61 15.54 5.94
CA ASP A 201 -12.14 15.49 6.00
C ASP A 201 -11.55 14.23 5.33
N SER A 202 -12.38 13.28 4.92
CA SER A 202 -12.04 11.99 4.30
C SER A 202 -11.04 11.17 5.12
N PHE A 203 -11.06 11.32 6.44
CA PHE A 203 -10.21 10.55 7.33
C PHE A 203 -11.05 9.70 8.28
N MET A 204 -10.87 8.36 8.24
CA MET A 204 -11.61 7.40 9.06
C MET A 204 -13.14 7.58 8.97
N THR A 205 -13.65 7.83 7.78
CA THR A 205 -15.10 8.00 7.53
C THR A 205 -15.86 6.69 7.75
N ALA A 206 -17.20 6.76 7.82
CA ALA A 206 -18.03 5.55 7.88
C ALA A 206 -17.76 4.61 6.70
N GLU A 207 -17.60 5.13 5.49
CA GLU A 207 -17.25 4.35 4.30
C GLU A 207 -15.87 3.68 4.42
N THR A 208 -14.90 4.32 5.10
CA THR A 208 -13.61 3.68 5.40
C THR A 208 -13.78 2.49 6.34
N LEU A 209 -14.66 2.59 7.34
CA LEU A 209 -14.95 1.50 8.26
C LEU A 209 -15.71 0.34 7.58
N GLU A 210 -16.60 0.66 6.64
CA GLU A 210 -17.26 -0.34 5.78
C GLU A 210 -16.22 -1.09 4.93
N PHE A 211 -15.30 -0.37 4.29
CA PHE A 211 -14.20 -0.99 3.55
C PHE A 211 -13.34 -1.91 4.42
N VAL A 212 -13.00 -1.48 5.66
CA VAL A 212 -12.26 -2.35 6.60
C VAL A 212 -13.05 -3.63 6.88
N SER A 213 -14.37 -3.54 7.07
CA SER A 213 -15.22 -4.72 7.28
C SER A 213 -15.31 -5.64 6.06
N GLU A 214 -15.18 -5.10 4.84
CA GLU A 214 -15.19 -5.90 3.60
C GLU A 214 -13.89 -6.68 3.39
N ILE A 215 -12.75 -6.11 3.83
CA ILE A 215 -11.43 -6.69 3.58
C ILE A 215 -10.96 -7.63 4.69
N THR A 216 -11.62 -7.63 5.86
CA THR A 216 -11.28 -8.47 7.02
C THR A 216 -12.24 -9.64 7.19
#